data_60f259d54aa8c2a38e2c099d39dfe477
#
_entry.id   60f259d54aa8c2a38e2c099d39dfe477
#
_cell.length_a   1.000
_cell.length_b   1.000
_cell.length_c   1.000
_cell.angle_alpha   90.00
_cell.angle_beta   90.00
_cell.angle_gamma   90.00
#
_symmetry.space_group_name_H-M   'P 1'
#
loop_
_entity.id
_entity.type
_entity.pdbx_description
1 polymer ?
#
loop_
_entity_poly.entity_id
_entity_poly.type
_entity_poly.pdbx_seq_one_letter_code
_entity_poly.pdbx_strand_id
1 'polypeptide(L)'
;MNTLPLMLIIVGIYAVAYRYYSAFLASRVFALDDRNITPAHRFNDGHNYVPSPRWVVFGHHFAAIAGAGPLVGPTLAAQFGYAPGLLWLVAGAVLAGAVHDFTTLVGSMRHDGRSLPHMVLSEVGPVTGMVALIAVVIDVIIAMAGLAIVVVNALSQSAWSLFTIGMTIPIALVMGWWMFKSQPGRVLVLAPSIFGAIALALALIAGHAVAGSSLASIFLLGNHQIVIILCVYGFLASTLPVWMLLEPRDYLSTYIKIGTIAALLIGVLYVHPRLQFPAFTQYVHGGGPIIPGKVFPFLFVTIACGAISGFHSLVSSGTTPKLIDKETEARFIGYGAMLVESLVGVLALVAACSMNVGDYFAINVPPSVFARLGLQPVHLAELSKLVGEPLAGRTGGPVSFAVGMAEIFHGVPGMARLTSYWFHFAILFEALFILTTIDAGTRVGRYVLQELLNKVHKPFASTRSLAANLLASGFIVLCWGYLVWGGSIATIWPLFGTANQLLAAIALSTMTAWLVNHGKAAFAWLTIIPAAFVLATTISAAVLSTTGVYWPMARHPGTEAQGWVETILMTAFVVGAVIVIVFSALRCIQTLRGVPPPYARAPELRDGRTSPQPAAPFRCC
;
A
#
# COMPACT_ATOMS: atom_id res chain seq x y z
N MET A 1 -26.66 -2.75 -12.45
CA MET A 1 -25.98 -3.82 -13.23
C MET A 1 -25.71 -4.99 -12.29
N ASN A 2 -25.88 -6.25 -12.72
CA ASN A 2 -25.54 -7.42 -11.89
C ASN A 2 -24.01 -7.60 -11.86
N THR A 3 -23.45 -7.89 -10.69
CA THR A 3 -21.98 -7.98 -10.50
C THR A 3 -21.39 -9.32 -10.97
N LEU A 4 -22.19 -10.39 -11.07
CA LEU A 4 -21.66 -11.71 -11.44
C LEU A 4 -21.00 -11.74 -12.83
N PRO A 5 -21.64 -11.29 -13.94
CA PRO A 5 -20.99 -11.24 -15.24
C PRO A 5 -19.74 -10.35 -15.23
N LEU A 6 -19.81 -9.22 -14.51
CA LEU A 6 -18.70 -8.30 -14.38
C LEU A 6 -17.49 -8.97 -13.73
N MET A 7 -17.69 -9.64 -12.60
CA MET A 7 -16.61 -10.34 -11.88
C MET A 7 -16.01 -11.47 -12.71
N LEU A 8 -16.83 -12.25 -13.41
CA LEU A 8 -16.34 -13.32 -14.28
C LEU A 8 -15.48 -12.77 -15.43
N ILE A 9 -15.89 -11.65 -16.05
CA ILE A 9 -15.09 -10.99 -17.08
C ILE A 9 -13.74 -10.51 -16.51
N ILE A 10 -13.74 -9.85 -15.35
CA ILE A 10 -12.52 -9.31 -14.75
C ILE A 10 -11.55 -10.44 -14.35
N VAL A 11 -12.04 -11.48 -13.69
CA VAL A 11 -11.23 -12.65 -13.33
C VAL A 11 -10.69 -13.34 -14.60
N GLY A 12 -11.52 -13.43 -15.65
CA GLY A 12 -11.09 -13.94 -16.95
C GLY A 12 -9.97 -13.11 -17.58
N ILE A 13 -10.08 -11.78 -17.56
CA ILE A 13 -9.02 -10.87 -18.06
C ILE A 13 -7.73 -11.08 -17.26
N TYR A 14 -7.79 -11.16 -15.92
CA TYR A 14 -6.61 -11.39 -15.10
C TYR A 14 -5.97 -12.77 -15.34
N ALA A 15 -6.77 -13.81 -15.52
CA ALA A 15 -6.28 -15.14 -15.85
C ALA A 15 -5.56 -15.16 -17.21
N VAL A 16 -6.13 -14.52 -18.23
CA VAL A 16 -5.52 -14.37 -19.57
C VAL A 16 -4.22 -13.55 -19.49
N ALA A 17 -4.27 -12.41 -18.79
CA ALA A 17 -3.09 -11.56 -18.58
C ALA A 17 -1.96 -12.33 -17.86
N TYR A 18 -2.29 -13.04 -16.79
CA TYR A 18 -1.32 -13.88 -16.09
C TYR A 18 -0.79 -15.01 -16.97
N ARG A 19 -1.66 -15.71 -17.72
CA ARG A 19 -1.26 -16.85 -18.55
C ARG A 19 -0.34 -16.47 -19.70
N TYR A 20 -0.66 -15.38 -20.39
CA TYR A 20 0.00 -15.01 -21.66
C TYR A 20 0.93 -13.80 -21.53
N TYR A 21 0.45 -12.67 -21.00
CA TYR A 21 1.23 -11.45 -20.96
C TYR A 21 2.37 -11.53 -19.96
N SER A 22 2.13 -12.02 -18.75
CA SER A 22 3.23 -12.22 -17.78
C SER A 22 4.23 -13.30 -18.25
N ALA A 23 3.77 -14.33 -18.98
CA ALA A 23 4.66 -15.32 -19.57
C ALA A 23 5.56 -14.72 -20.66
N PHE A 24 5.02 -13.81 -21.49
CA PHE A 24 5.79 -13.05 -22.46
C PHE A 24 6.87 -12.20 -21.76
N LEU A 25 6.52 -11.46 -20.73
CA LEU A 25 7.48 -10.68 -19.94
C LEU A 25 8.60 -11.58 -19.37
N ALA A 26 8.23 -12.67 -18.73
CA ALA A 26 9.17 -13.57 -18.08
C ALA A 26 10.12 -14.25 -19.08
N SER A 27 9.60 -14.76 -20.20
CA SER A 27 10.38 -15.57 -21.13
C SER A 27 11.10 -14.77 -22.22
N ARG A 28 10.44 -13.75 -22.80
CA ARG A 28 11.00 -12.99 -23.93
C ARG A 28 11.71 -11.72 -23.50
N VAL A 29 11.16 -10.98 -22.54
CA VAL A 29 11.74 -9.70 -22.11
C VAL A 29 12.88 -9.95 -21.14
N PHE A 30 12.64 -10.65 -20.04
CA PHE A 30 13.64 -10.86 -18.99
C PHE A 30 14.41 -12.17 -19.14
N ALA A 31 13.88 -13.15 -19.90
CA ALA A 31 14.49 -14.47 -20.10
C ALA A 31 14.90 -15.10 -18.75
N LEU A 32 13.91 -15.22 -17.83
CA LEU A 32 14.15 -15.79 -16.51
C LEU A 32 14.64 -17.23 -16.61
N ASP A 33 15.67 -17.56 -15.84
CA ASP A 33 16.31 -18.87 -15.83
C ASP A 33 16.70 -19.27 -14.41
N ASP A 34 16.23 -20.41 -13.95
CA ASP A 34 16.52 -20.93 -12.60
C ASP A 34 17.98 -21.35 -12.39
N ARG A 35 18.81 -21.34 -13.44
CA ARG A 35 20.27 -21.46 -13.33
C ARG A 35 20.92 -20.21 -12.77
N ASN A 36 20.24 -19.07 -12.82
CA ASN A 36 20.71 -17.83 -12.19
C ASN A 36 20.55 -17.94 -10.68
N ILE A 37 21.66 -17.82 -9.96
CA ILE A 37 21.65 -17.84 -8.50
C ILE A 37 20.97 -16.57 -7.99
N THR A 38 19.88 -16.72 -7.24
CA THR A 38 19.15 -15.59 -6.65
C THR A 38 19.93 -14.95 -5.51
N PRO A 39 19.66 -13.67 -5.19
CA PRO A 39 20.28 -13.01 -4.03
C PRO A 39 20.05 -13.76 -2.72
N ALA A 40 18.89 -14.42 -2.56
CA ALA A 40 18.57 -15.23 -1.39
C ALA A 40 19.59 -16.36 -1.14
N HIS A 41 20.08 -17.00 -2.20
CA HIS A 41 21.13 -18.02 -2.11
C HIS A 41 22.52 -17.40 -2.04
N ARG A 42 22.79 -16.37 -2.87
CA ARG A 42 24.12 -15.77 -3.00
C ARG A 42 24.62 -15.13 -1.70
N PHE A 43 23.70 -14.49 -0.97
CA PHE A 43 24.00 -13.73 0.25
C PHE A 43 23.31 -14.31 1.48
N ASN A 44 22.95 -15.60 1.46
CA ASN A 44 22.25 -16.25 2.56
C ASN A 44 22.94 -15.99 3.90
N ASP A 45 22.33 -15.18 4.75
CA ASP A 45 22.80 -14.84 6.10
C ASP A 45 21.90 -15.42 7.21
N GLY A 46 20.84 -16.14 6.81
CA GLY A 46 19.84 -16.69 7.72
C GLY A 46 18.91 -15.67 8.38
N HIS A 47 19.01 -14.38 8.01
CA HIS A 47 18.22 -13.28 8.60
C HIS A 47 17.52 -12.43 7.55
N ASN A 48 18.26 -11.81 6.63
CA ASN A 48 17.72 -10.91 5.61
C ASN A 48 17.62 -11.61 4.26
N TYR A 49 18.57 -12.48 3.95
CA TYR A 49 18.65 -13.25 2.72
C TYR A 49 18.41 -14.71 3.04
N VAL A 50 17.20 -15.20 2.79
CA VAL A 50 16.78 -16.57 3.14
C VAL A 50 15.93 -17.14 2.02
N PRO A 51 16.41 -18.17 1.28
CA PRO A 51 15.59 -18.84 0.28
C PRO A 51 14.33 -19.41 0.93
N SER A 52 13.17 -18.99 0.45
CA SER A 52 11.89 -19.33 1.05
C SER A 52 10.92 -19.93 0.01
N PRO A 53 10.01 -20.83 0.41
CA PRO A 53 9.03 -21.39 -0.51
C PRO A 53 8.18 -20.32 -1.19
N ARG A 54 7.91 -20.45 -2.47
CA ARG A 54 7.22 -19.44 -3.30
C ARG A 54 5.89 -18.95 -2.71
N TRP A 55 5.12 -19.80 -2.05
CA TRP A 55 3.85 -19.43 -1.44
C TRP A 55 4.02 -18.54 -0.20
N VAL A 56 5.09 -18.77 0.55
CA VAL A 56 5.45 -17.93 1.71
C VAL A 56 5.91 -16.55 1.21
N VAL A 57 6.77 -16.53 0.18
CA VAL A 57 7.24 -15.28 -0.42
C VAL A 57 6.10 -14.51 -1.09
N PHE A 58 5.17 -15.21 -1.76
CA PHE A 58 3.95 -14.58 -2.30
C PHE A 58 3.12 -13.95 -1.19
N GLY A 59 2.86 -14.68 -0.10
CA GLY A 59 2.10 -14.17 1.04
C GLY A 59 2.75 -12.95 1.69
N HIS A 60 4.07 -13.01 1.90
CA HIS A 60 4.85 -11.86 2.42
C HIS A 60 4.78 -10.65 1.48
N HIS A 61 5.04 -10.87 0.18
CA HIS A 61 4.99 -9.81 -0.83
C HIS A 61 3.60 -9.19 -0.92
N PHE A 62 2.56 -10.03 -1.05
CA PHE A 62 1.17 -9.59 -1.12
C PHE A 62 0.74 -8.82 0.14
N ALA A 63 1.10 -9.31 1.34
CA ALA A 63 0.77 -8.63 2.59
C ALA A 63 1.44 -7.25 2.70
N ALA A 64 2.64 -7.10 2.14
CA ALA A 64 3.39 -5.85 2.16
C ALA A 64 2.91 -4.83 1.13
N ILE A 65 2.50 -5.27 -0.09
CA ILE A 65 1.98 -4.37 -1.13
C ILE A 65 0.52 -4.00 -0.88
N ALA A 66 -0.32 -4.97 -0.50
CA ALA A 66 -1.73 -4.75 -0.24
C ALA A 66 -1.94 -4.04 1.10
N GLY A 67 -1.77 -2.72 1.10
CA GLY A 67 -2.16 -1.81 2.18
C GLY A 67 -3.62 -1.36 2.05
N ALA A 68 -3.99 -0.24 2.70
CA ALA A 68 -5.33 0.33 2.57
C ALA A 68 -5.64 0.90 1.19
N GLY A 69 -4.63 1.20 0.39
CA GLY A 69 -4.81 1.85 -0.91
C GLY A 69 -5.82 1.16 -1.83
N PRO A 70 -5.75 -0.18 -2.02
CA PRO A 70 -6.72 -0.89 -2.86
C PRO A 70 -8.13 -0.96 -2.28
N LEU A 71 -8.33 -0.70 -1.00
CA LEU A 71 -9.67 -0.64 -0.39
C LEU A 71 -10.25 0.77 -0.45
N VAL A 72 -9.52 1.73 0.03
CA VAL A 72 -9.95 3.14 0.20
C VAL A 72 -10.06 3.86 -1.14
N GLY A 73 -9.03 3.75 -1.99
CA GLY A 73 -8.99 4.46 -3.27
C GLY A 73 -10.20 4.17 -4.15
N PRO A 74 -10.51 2.90 -4.46
CA PRO A 74 -11.70 2.55 -5.24
C PRO A 74 -13.01 2.94 -4.54
N THR A 75 -13.09 2.82 -3.21
CA THR A 75 -14.27 3.25 -2.45
C THR A 75 -14.52 4.76 -2.59
N LEU A 76 -13.49 5.59 -2.47
CA LEU A 76 -13.62 7.04 -2.68
C LEU A 76 -13.92 7.39 -4.14
N ALA A 77 -13.32 6.67 -5.08
CA ALA A 77 -13.51 6.86 -6.51
C ALA A 77 -14.92 6.48 -7.00
N ALA A 78 -15.70 5.74 -6.21
CA ALA A 78 -17.11 5.43 -6.50
C ALA A 78 -17.93 6.72 -6.74
N GLN A 79 -17.53 7.87 -6.21
CA GLN A 79 -18.20 9.15 -6.53
C GLN A 79 -18.24 9.45 -8.03
N PHE A 80 -17.30 8.95 -8.85
CA PHE A 80 -17.30 9.14 -10.30
C PHE A 80 -18.18 8.15 -11.06
N GLY A 81 -18.78 7.18 -10.37
CA GLY A 81 -19.46 6.03 -10.94
C GLY A 81 -18.56 4.79 -10.98
N TYR A 82 -19.16 3.62 -11.28
CA TYR A 82 -18.40 2.37 -11.25
C TYR A 82 -17.46 2.18 -12.45
N ALA A 83 -17.84 2.69 -13.66
CA ALA A 83 -17.13 2.35 -14.89
C ALA A 83 -15.69 2.92 -14.97
N PRO A 84 -15.42 4.21 -14.65
CA PRO A 84 -14.05 4.74 -14.73
C PRO A 84 -13.11 4.03 -13.76
N GLY A 85 -13.56 3.75 -12.54
CA GLY A 85 -12.77 3.05 -11.52
C GLY A 85 -12.43 1.62 -11.92
N LEU A 86 -13.43 0.86 -12.42
CA LEU A 86 -13.22 -0.51 -12.90
C LEU A 86 -12.25 -0.56 -14.08
N LEU A 87 -12.44 0.35 -15.05
CA LEU A 87 -11.55 0.41 -16.23
C LEU A 87 -10.08 0.64 -15.81
N TRP A 88 -9.86 1.60 -14.90
CA TRP A 88 -8.51 1.91 -14.43
C TRP A 88 -7.93 0.77 -13.58
N LEU A 89 -8.70 0.17 -12.69
CA LEU A 89 -8.25 -0.99 -11.92
C LEU A 89 -7.78 -2.12 -12.83
N VAL A 90 -8.59 -2.50 -13.82
CA VAL A 90 -8.26 -3.64 -14.69
C VAL A 90 -7.14 -3.32 -15.67
N ALA A 91 -7.26 -2.23 -16.44
CA ALA A 91 -6.25 -1.86 -17.43
C ALA A 91 -4.93 -1.42 -16.77
N GLY A 92 -5.02 -0.60 -15.71
CA GLY A 92 -3.86 -0.11 -14.97
C GLY A 92 -3.09 -1.25 -14.33
N ALA A 93 -3.77 -2.20 -13.66
CA ALA A 93 -3.09 -3.33 -13.05
C ALA A 93 -2.40 -4.23 -14.06
N VAL A 94 -3.08 -4.60 -15.15
CA VAL A 94 -2.53 -5.52 -16.16
C VAL A 94 -1.37 -4.90 -16.93
N LEU A 95 -1.53 -3.64 -17.40
CA LEU A 95 -0.60 -3.01 -18.33
C LEU A 95 0.47 -2.13 -17.66
N ALA A 96 0.21 -1.71 -16.43
CA ALA A 96 1.10 -0.81 -15.71
C ALA A 96 1.58 -1.40 -14.38
N GLY A 97 0.69 -1.67 -13.41
CA GLY A 97 1.08 -2.06 -12.06
C GLY A 97 1.80 -3.40 -12.00
N ALA A 98 1.25 -4.44 -12.61
CA ALA A 98 1.89 -5.75 -12.61
C ALA A 98 3.19 -5.79 -13.43
N VAL A 99 3.29 -4.94 -14.47
CA VAL A 99 4.56 -4.73 -15.20
C VAL A 99 5.56 -4.04 -14.30
N HIS A 100 5.15 -2.97 -13.60
CA HIS A 100 5.98 -2.22 -12.67
C HIS A 100 6.55 -3.12 -11.57
N ASP A 101 5.69 -3.88 -10.88
CA ASP A 101 6.08 -4.74 -9.76
C ASP A 101 7.01 -5.85 -10.20
N PHE A 102 6.65 -6.54 -11.29
CA PHE A 102 7.45 -7.61 -11.84
C PHE A 102 8.81 -7.13 -12.34
N THR A 103 8.85 -6.02 -13.10
CA THR A 103 10.11 -5.53 -13.66
C THR A 103 11.04 -5.01 -12.58
N THR A 104 10.51 -4.31 -11.58
CA THR A 104 11.27 -3.82 -10.42
C THR A 104 11.82 -4.98 -9.59
N LEU A 105 11.02 -6.03 -9.37
CA LEU A 105 11.45 -7.22 -8.64
C LEU A 105 12.60 -7.94 -9.36
N VAL A 106 12.45 -8.19 -10.66
CA VAL A 106 13.53 -8.82 -11.47
C VAL A 106 14.76 -7.92 -11.55
N GLY A 107 14.56 -6.61 -11.72
CA GLY A 107 15.64 -5.63 -11.70
C GLY A 107 16.42 -5.68 -10.40
N SER A 108 15.74 -5.68 -9.25
CA SER A 108 16.39 -5.77 -7.96
C SER A 108 17.11 -7.12 -7.74
N MET A 109 16.50 -8.23 -8.13
CA MET A 109 17.16 -9.54 -8.06
C MET A 109 18.48 -9.54 -8.83
N ARG A 110 18.53 -8.88 -9.99
CA ARG A 110 19.73 -8.73 -10.81
C ARG A 110 20.70 -7.65 -10.31
N HIS A 111 20.31 -6.88 -9.30
CA HIS A 111 21.15 -5.96 -8.54
C HIS A 111 21.39 -6.45 -7.10
N ASP A 112 21.49 -7.77 -6.90
CA ASP A 112 21.81 -8.38 -5.61
C ASP A 112 20.78 -8.08 -4.50
N GLY A 113 19.49 -7.88 -4.87
CA GLY A 113 18.41 -7.56 -3.94
C GLY A 113 18.48 -6.13 -3.38
N ARG A 114 19.07 -5.20 -4.13
CA ARG A 114 19.24 -3.81 -3.68
C ARG A 114 18.02 -2.93 -3.94
N SER A 115 17.90 -1.86 -3.14
CA SER A 115 16.77 -0.93 -3.17
C SER A 115 16.67 -0.12 -4.46
N LEU A 116 15.48 0.43 -4.73
CA LEU A 116 15.23 1.28 -5.89
C LEU A 116 16.22 2.45 -6.03
N PRO A 117 16.54 3.26 -4.98
CA PRO A 117 17.54 4.31 -5.12
C PRO A 117 18.91 3.80 -5.55
N HIS A 118 19.28 2.59 -5.11
CA HIS A 118 20.53 1.96 -5.52
C HIS A 118 20.51 1.50 -6.99
N MET A 119 19.37 1.02 -7.48
CA MET A 119 19.19 0.71 -8.89
C MET A 119 19.27 1.99 -9.75
N VAL A 120 18.66 3.09 -9.30
CA VAL A 120 18.79 4.41 -9.94
C VAL A 120 20.26 4.86 -9.99
N LEU A 121 20.98 4.70 -8.88
CA LEU A 121 22.41 5.01 -8.79
C LEU A 121 23.22 4.23 -9.84
N SER A 122 22.97 2.92 -9.97
CA SER A 122 23.76 2.04 -10.84
C SER A 122 23.38 2.17 -12.31
N GLU A 123 22.11 2.41 -12.63
CA GLU A 123 21.65 2.43 -14.03
C GLU A 123 21.65 3.84 -14.64
N VAL A 124 21.46 4.88 -13.84
CA VAL A 124 21.34 6.26 -14.32
C VAL A 124 22.53 7.12 -13.88
N GLY A 125 22.85 7.12 -12.58
CA GLY A 125 24.01 7.83 -12.07
C GLY A 125 23.90 8.32 -10.63
N PRO A 126 25.00 8.87 -10.05
CA PRO A 126 25.09 9.18 -8.62
C PRO A 126 24.17 10.32 -8.18
N VAL A 127 24.00 11.35 -9.00
CA VAL A 127 23.11 12.48 -8.68
C VAL A 127 21.66 12.01 -8.60
N THR A 128 21.21 11.25 -9.58
CA THR A 128 19.84 10.72 -9.62
C THR A 128 19.57 9.71 -8.52
N GLY A 129 20.57 8.88 -8.17
CA GLY A 129 20.45 7.98 -7.03
C GLY A 129 20.23 8.72 -5.68
N MET A 130 20.91 9.88 -5.51
CA MET A 130 20.69 10.73 -4.33
C MET A 130 19.29 11.37 -4.34
N VAL A 131 18.86 11.89 -5.48
CA VAL A 131 17.52 12.47 -5.64
C VAL A 131 16.44 11.42 -5.38
N ALA A 132 16.62 10.20 -5.91
CA ALA A 132 15.69 9.08 -5.67
C ALA A 132 15.65 8.70 -4.17
N LEU A 133 16.77 8.73 -3.46
CA LEU A 133 16.82 8.47 -2.02
C LEU A 133 16.01 9.50 -1.23
N ILE A 134 16.14 10.78 -1.55
CA ILE A 134 15.35 11.86 -0.94
C ILE A 134 13.86 11.70 -1.29
N ALA A 135 13.54 11.40 -2.55
CA ALA A 135 12.17 11.16 -2.98
C ALA A 135 11.51 10.02 -2.20
N VAL A 136 12.24 8.91 -1.96
CA VAL A 136 11.72 7.80 -1.15
C VAL A 136 11.45 8.20 0.30
N VAL A 137 12.30 9.04 0.92
CA VAL A 137 12.03 9.54 2.29
C VAL A 137 10.74 10.36 2.32
N ILE A 138 10.58 11.27 1.35
CA ILE A 138 9.37 12.11 1.24
C ILE A 138 8.13 11.24 0.99
N ASP A 139 8.22 10.28 0.05
CA ASP A 139 7.12 9.36 -0.26
C ASP A 139 6.68 8.56 0.97
N VAL A 140 7.61 7.99 1.72
CA VAL A 140 7.28 7.24 2.94
C VAL A 140 6.57 8.12 3.97
N ILE A 141 6.99 9.37 4.16
CA ILE A 141 6.31 10.31 5.09
C ILE A 141 4.88 10.58 4.61
N ILE A 142 4.71 10.88 3.33
CA ILE A 142 3.39 11.15 2.74
C ILE A 142 2.50 9.90 2.77
N ALA A 143 3.06 8.72 2.43
CA ALA A 143 2.34 7.47 2.44
C ALA A 143 1.85 7.10 3.85
N MET A 144 2.71 7.25 4.86
CA MET A 144 2.31 7.01 6.25
C MET A 144 1.22 7.99 6.70
N ALA A 145 1.28 9.25 6.30
CA ALA A 145 0.24 10.23 6.60
C ALA A 145 -1.09 9.85 5.92
N GLY A 146 -1.05 9.48 4.62
CA GLY A 146 -2.24 9.06 3.86
C GLY A 146 -2.92 7.83 4.46
N LEU A 147 -2.13 6.87 4.94
CA LEU A 147 -2.63 5.66 5.59
C LEU A 147 -3.15 5.96 7.00
N ALA A 148 -2.43 6.76 7.78
CA ALA A 148 -2.81 7.07 9.16
C ALA A 148 -4.12 7.86 9.25
N ILE A 149 -4.39 8.83 8.35
CA ILE A 149 -5.64 9.59 8.33
C ILE A 149 -6.87 8.69 8.11
N VAL A 150 -6.71 7.62 7.32
CA VAL A 150 -7.76 6.62 7.09
C VAL A 150 -8.07 5.86 8.37
N VAL A 151 -7.05 5.40 9.12
CA VAL A 151 -7.24 4.72 10.41
C VAL A 151 -7.89 5.64 11.44
N VAL A 152 -7.46 6.90 11.51
CA VAL A 152 -8.06 7.90 12.40
C VAL A 152 -9.56 8.03 12.13
N ASN A 153 -9.94 8.18 10.86
CA ASN A 153 -11.35 8.32 10.49
C ASN A 153 -12.16 7.02 10.70
N ALA A 154 -11.54 5.86 10.50
CA ALA A 154 -12.18 4.56 10.72
C ALA A 154 -12.45 4.28 12.21
N LEU A 155 -11.51 4.63 13.10
CA LEU A 155 -11.58 4.33 14.53
C LEU A 155 -12.23 5.44 15.36
N SER A 156 -12.29 6.67 14.83
CA SER A 156 -12.90 7.79 15.53
C SER A 156 -14.36 7.49 15.88
N GLN A 157 -14.72 7.75 17.14
CA GLN A 157 -16.07 7.55 17.68
C GLN A 157 -16.60 6.10 17.60
N SER A 158 -15.71 5.11 17.51
CA SER A 158 -16.06 3.69 17.54
C SER A 158 -15.37 2.98 18.71
N ALA A 159 -16.07 2.85 19.82
CA ALA A 159 -15.54 2.14 20.99
C ALA A 159 -15.26 0.67 20.68
N TRP A 160 -16.15 0.02 19.93
CA TRP A 160 -16.00 -1.38 19.54
C TRP A 160 -14.73 -1.57 18.69
N SER A 161 -14.59 -0.81 17.61
CA SER A 161 -13.46 -0.95 16.70
C SER A 161 -12.14 -0.58 17.38
N LEU A 162 -12.10 0.50 18.19
CA LEU A 162 -10.88 0.90 18.88
C LEU A 162 -10.43 -0.14 19.92
N PHE A 163 -11.35 -0.71 20.69
CA PHE A 163 -11.05 -1.81 21.60
C PHE A 163 -10.49 -3.02 20.86
N THR A 164 -11.16 -3.45 19.80
CA THR A 164 -10.76 -4.65 19.05
C THR A 164 -9.36 -4.49 18.42
N ILE A 165 -9.08 -3.32 17.84
CA ILE A 165 -7.76 -3.00 17.29
C ILE A 165 -6.70 -2.92 18.40
N GLY A 166 -7.02 -2.31 19.53
CA GLY A 166 -6.12 -2.25 20.69
C GLY A 166 -5.71 -3.63 21.19
N MET A 167 -6.65 -4.59 21.20
CA MET A 167 -6.39 -5.97 21.59
C MET A 167 -5.45 -6.72 20.64
N THR A 168 -5.28 -6.28 19.40
CA THR A 168 -4.30 -6.90 18.48
C THR A 168 -2.86 -6.76 18.97
N ILE A 169 -2.55 -5.73 19.76
CA ILE A 169 -1.19 -5.50 20.31
C ILE A 169 -0.83 -6.59 21.34
N PRO A 170 -1.59 -6.80 22.46
CA PRO A 170 -1.27 -7.86 23.40
C PRO A 170 -1.34 -9.26 22.76
N ILE A 171 -2.27 -9.51 21.83
CA ILE A 171 -2.32 -10.77 21.09
C ILE A 171 -1.02 -10.99 20.31
N ALA A 172 -0.53 -9.99 19.58
CA ALA A 172 0.71 -10.09 18.82
C ALA A 172 1.93 -10.30 19.74
N LEU A 173 2.00 -9.62 20.89
CA LEU A 173 3.09 -9.81 21.86
C LEU A 173 3.13 -11.23 22.41
N VAL A 174 1.99 -11.81 22.77
CA VAL A 174 1.89 -13.20 23.22
C VAL A 174 2.28 -14.16 22.10
N MET A 175 1.77 -13.93 20.89
CA MET A 175 2.14 -14.73 19.71
C MET A 175 3.65 -14.67 19.43
N GLY A 176 4.25 -13.49 19.46
CA GLY A 176 5.68 -13.29 19.23
C GLY A 176 6.54 -14.04 20.25
N TRP A 177 6.20 -13.91 21.51
CA TRP A 177 6.86 -14.67 22.55
C TRP A 177 6.71 -16.19 22.32
N TRP A 178 5.50 -16.66 22.02
CA TRP A 178 5.24 -18.09 21.78
C TRP A 178 5.96 -18.60 20.54
N MET A 179 5.92 -17.86 19.43
CA MET A 179 6.55 -18.25 18.15
C MET A 179 8.08 -18.34 18.26
N PHE A 180 8.72 -17.35 18.90
CA PHE A 180 10.17 -17.16 18.80
C PHE A 180 10.94 -17.46 20.07
N LYS A 181 10.30 -17.49 21.25
CA LYS A 181 10.98 -17.61 22.55
C LYS A 181 10.61 -18.84 23.36
N SER A 182 9.46 -19.48 23.10
CA SER A 182 9.01 -20.64 23.88
C SER A 182 9.86 -21.88 23.66
N GLN A 183 10.45 -22.05 22.47
CA GLN A 183 11.34 -23.17 22.15
C GLN A 183 12.61 -22.64 21.46
N PRO A 184 13.77 -22.64 22.13
CA PRO A 184 15.02 -22.20 21.54
C PRO A 184 15.37 -22.98 20.26
N GLY A 185 15.66 -22.24 19.17
CA GLY A 185 16.05 -22.83 17.88
C GLY A 185 14.91 -23.36 17.02
N ARG A 186 13.65 -23.20 17.45
CA ARG A 186 12.46 -23.54 16.64
C ARG A 186 11.47 -22.41 16.58
N VAL A 187 10.97 -22.10 15.40
CA VAL A 187 9.84 -21.19 15.19
C VAL A 187 8.56 -22.01 15.15
N LEU A 188 7.67 -21.77 16.12
CA LEU A 188 6.36 -22.41 16.17
C LEU A 188 5.36 -21.53 15.43
N VAL A 189 4.62 -22.11 14.49
CA VAL A 189 3.72 -21.36 13.62
C VAL A 189 2.26 -21.72 13.87
N LEU A 190 1.91 -23.01 13.82
CA LEU A 190 0.51 -23.45 13.78
C LEU A 190 -0.27 -23.13 15.07
N ALA A 191 0.26 -23.49 16.24
CA ALA A 191 -0.44 -23.28 17.51
C ALA A 191 -0.60 -21.78 17.85
N PRO A 192 0.45 -20.91 17.73
CA PRO A 192 0.27 -19.47 17.88
C PRO A 192 -0.72 -18.86 16.87
N SER A 193 -0.80 -19.39 15.64
CA SER A 193 -1.75 -18.90 14.63
C SER A 193 -3.20 -19.20 15.01
N ILE A 194 -3.47 -20.42 15.46
CA ILE A 194 -4.80 -20.82 15.95
C ILE A 194 -5.18 -19.97 17.16
N PHE A 195 -4.24 -19.78 18.10
CA PHE A 195 -4.44 -18.90 19.25
C PHE A 195 -4.78 -17.47 18.80
N GLY A 196 -3.99 -16.89 17.88
CA GLY A 196 -4.20 -15.52 17.39
C GLY A 196 -5.57 -15.35 16.72
N ALA A 197 -5.99 -16.31 15.88
CA ALA A 197 -7.30 -16.28 15.24
C ALA A 197 -8.45 -16.36 16.25
N ILE A 198 -8.37 -17.25 17.23
CA ILE A 198 -9.38 -17.40 18.29
C ILE A 198 -9.40 -16.14 19.18
N ALA A 199 -8.23 -15.66 19.61
CA ALA A 199 -8.13 -14.48 20.46
C ALA A 199 -8.69 -13.22 19.77
N LEU A 200 -8.48 -13.10 18.45
CA LEU A 200 -9.04 -11.99 17.67
C LEU A 200 -10.57 -12.09 17.54
N ALA A 201 -11.10 -13.29 17.30
CA ALA A 201 -12.55 -13.51 17.27
C ALA A 201 -13.18 -13.19 18.64
N LEU A 202 -12.53 -13.60 19.74
CA LEU A 202 -12.95 -13.26 21.08
C LEU A 202 -12.85 -11.75 21.36
N ALA A 203 -11.81 -11.07 20.87
CA ALA A 203 -11.67 -9.62 20.98
C ALA A 203 -12.78 -8.87 20.22
N LEU A 204 -13.20 -9.37 19.05
CA LEU A 204 -14.32 -8.83 18.30
C LEU A 204 -15.64 -8.98 19.08
N ILE A 205 -15.89 -10.15 19.69
CA ILE A 205 -17.08 -10.40 20.52
C ILE A 205 -17.03 -9.53 21.79
N ALA A 206 -15.89 -9.45 22.46
CA ALA A 206 -15.70 -8.62 23.64
C ALA A 206 -15.89 -7.13 23.33
N GLY A 207 -15.48 -6.66 22.15
CA GLY A 207 -15.70 -5.29 21.69
C GLY A 207 -17.17 -4.91 21.66
N HIS A 208 -18.05 -5.83 21.27
CA HIS A 208 -19.51 -5.61 21.37
C HIS A 208 -19.96 -5.37 22.81
N ALA A 209 -19.52 -6.21 23.74
CA ALA A 209 -19.84 -6.06 25.16
C ALA A 209 -19.27 -4.75 25.75
N VAL A 210 -18.04 -4.37 25.37
CA VAL A 210 -17.41 -3.11 25.79
C VAL A 210 -18.20 -1.91 25.27
N ALA A 211 -18.61 -1.91 24.01
CA ALA A 211 -19.39 -0.82 23.42
C ALA A 211 -20.75 -0.61 24.11
N GLY A 212 -21.36 -1.67 24.65
CA GLY A 212 -22.60 -1.62 25.42
C GLY A 212 -22.43 -1.35 26.93
N SER A 213 -21.20 -1.14 27.41
CA SER A 213 -20.88 -0.98 28.83
C SER A 213 -20.40 0.43 29.16
N SER A 214 -20.23 0.72 30.48
CA SER A 214 -19.60 1.96 30.96
C SER A 214 -18.15 2.15 30.48
N LEU A 215 -17.47 1.07 30.08
CA LEU A 215 -16.12 1.11 29.54
C LEU A 215 -16.07 1.74 28.15
N ALA A 216 -17.19 1.87 27.44
CA ALA A 216 -17.24 2.49 26.12
C ALA A 216 -16.62 3.90 26.12
N SER A 217 -16.79 4.67 27.19
CA SER A 217 -16.23 6.03 27.30
C SER A 217 -14.71 6.10 27.23
N ILE A 218 -14.01 5.02 27.62
CA ILE A 218 -12.54 4.94 27.56
C ILE A 218 -12.06 4.79 26.10
N PHE A 219 -12.88 4.15 25.26
CA PHE A 219 -12.56 3.86 23.86
C PHE A 219 -13.25 4.80 22.86
N LEU A 220 -14.09 5.73 23.33
CA LEU A 220 -14.67 6.79 22.48
C LEU A 220 -13.69 7.96 22.40
N LEU A 221 -12.71 7.85 21.50
CA LEU A 221 -11.66 8.85 21.33
C LEU A 221 -11.92 9.74 20.11
N GLY A 222 -11.50 11.01 20.23
CA GLY A 222 -11.50 11.95 19.12
C GLY A 222 -10.28 11.78 18.20
N ASN A 223 -10.33 12.40 17.02
CA ASN A 223 -9.30 12.28 15.99
C ASN A 223 -7.88 12.57 16.52
N HIS A 224 -7.67 13.69 17.22
CA HIS A 224 -6.35 14.07 17.73
C HIS A 224 -5.78 13.07 18.74
N GLN A 225 -6.63 12.49 19.59
CA GLN A 225 -6.21 11.46 20.55
C GLN A 225 -5.74 10.19 19.83
N ILE A 226 -6.46 9.79 18.77
CA ILE A 226 -6.08 8.63 17.95
C ILE A 226 -4.78 8.92 17.20
N VAL A 227 -4.57 10.15 16.68
CA VAL A 227 -3.29 10.55 16.05
C VAL A 227 -2.12 10.38 17.01
N ILE A 228 -2.26 10.85 18.27
CA ILE A 228 -1.20 10.69 19.29
C ILE A 228 -0.92 9.21 19.53
N ILE A 229 -1.96 8.39 19.72
CA ILE A 229 -1.80 6.95 19.94
C ILE A 229 -1.10 6.29 18.76
N LEU A 230 -1.47 6.63 17.52
CA LEU A 230 -0.82 6.10 16.32
C LEU A 230 0.63 6.53 16.20
N CYS A 231 0.96 7.78 16.55
CA CYS A 231 2.35 8.25 16.57
C CYS A 231 3.20 7.48 17.61
N VAL A 232 2.69 7.32 18.82
CA VAL A 232 3.37 6.53 19.86
C VAL A 232 3.52 5.07 19.41
N TYR A 233 2.46 4.50 18.87
CA TYR A 233 2.46 3.14 18.36
C TYR A 233 3.47 2.96 17.22
N GLY A 234 3.46 3.80 16.18
CA GLY A 234 4.39 3.73 15.04
C GLY A 234 5.86 3.93 15.47
N PHE A 235 6.10 4.81 16.45
CA PHE A 235 7.43 4.99 17.04
C PHE A 235 7.91 3.71 17.74
N LEU A 236 7.09 3.11 18.58
CA LEU A 236 7.42 1.86 19.28
C LEU A 236 7.62 0.71 18.28
N ALA A 237 6.72 0.54 17.31
CA ALA A 237 6.80 -0.52 16.30
C ALA A 237 8.06 -0.40 15.44
N SER A 238 8.52 0.83 15.13
CA SER A 238 9.73 1.04 14.35
C SER A 238 11.02 0.80 15.14
N THR A 239 10.99 0.93 16.47
CA THR A 239 12.17 0.84 17.35
C THR A 239 12.32 -0.53 18.02
N LEU A 240 11.21 -1.21 18.34
CA LEU A 240 11.22 -2.53 18.97
C LEU A 240 11.79 -3.61 18.04
N PRO A 241 12.32 -4.72 18.62
CA PRO A 241 12.73 -5.88 17.82
C PRO A 241 11.59 -6.42 16.97
N VAL A 242 11.89 -6.81 15.72
CA VAL A 242 10.90 -7.25 14.71
C VAL A 242 10.05 -8.41 15.19
N TRP A 243 10.68 -9.41 15.83
CA TRP A 243 10.04 -10.62 16.37
C TRP A 243 9.00 -10.34 17.47
N MET A 244 9.09 -9.19 18.13
CA MET A 244 8.26 -8.90 19.31
C MET A 244 6.86 -8.44 18.93
N LEU A 245 6.72 -7.59 17.94
CA LEU A 245 5.46 -6.98 17.54
C LEU A 245 5.18 -7.11 16.04
N LEU A 246 6.14 -6.73 15.18
CA LEU A 246 5.93 -6.60 13.75
C LEU A 246 5.66 -7.96 13.08
N GLU A 247 6.58 -8.93 13.19
CA GLU A 247 6.40 -10.24 12.55
C GLU A 247 5.13 -10.98 12.99
N PRO A 248 4.81 -11.11 14.29
CA PRO A 248 3.59 -11.82 14.70
C PRO A 248 2.33 -11.14 14.22
N ARG A 249 2.33 -9.80 14.18
CA ARG A 249 1.19 -9.01 13.72
C ARG A 249 1.02 -9.09 12.21
N ASP A 250 2.08 -8.98 11.44
CA ASP A 250 2.07 -9.17 9.99
C ASP A 250 1.57 -10.57 9.64
N TYR A 251 2.04 -11.56 10.37
CA TYR A 251 1.63 -12.95 10.20
C TYR A 251 0.12 -13.12 10.46
N LEU A 252 -0.39 -12.61 11.59
CA LEU A 252 -1.81 -12.60 11.92
C LEU A 252 -2.63 -11.87 10.85
N SER A 253 -2.17 -10.71 10.39
CA SER A 253 -2.85 -9.91 9.37
C SER A 253 -2.94 -10.63 8.03
N THR A 254 -1.92 -11.39 7.64
CA THR A 254 -1.87 -12.10 6.35
C THR A 254 -3.00 -13.12 6.21
N TYR A 255 -3.27 -13.91 7.25
CA TYR A 255 -4.40 -14.87 7.22
C TYR A 255 -5.74 -14.18 7.15
N ILE A 256 -5.90 -13.09 7.90
CA ILE A 256 -7.12 -12.30 7.88
C ILE A 256 -7.30 -11.67 6.49
N LYS A 257 -6.23 -11.13 5.91
CA LYS A 257 -6.22 -10.54 4.57
C LYS A 257 -6.70 -11.54 3.53
N ILE A 258 -6.02 -12.66 3.41
CA ILE A 258 -6.33 -13.69 2.40
C ILE A 258 -7.71 -14.28 2.64
N GLY A 259 -8.04 -14.62 3.88
CA GLY A 259 -9.34 -15.21 4.23
C GLY A 259 -10.51 -14.27 3.97
N THR A 260 -10.38 -12.99 4.31
CA THR A 260 -11.43 -11.98 4.09
C THR A 260 -11.63 -11.70 2.60
N ILE A 261 -10.54 -11.58 1.84
CA ILE A 261 -10.62 -11.36 0.39
C ILE A 261 -11.30 -12.54 -0.30
N ALA A 262 -10.93 -13.77 0.07
CA ALA A 262 -11.57 -14.98 -0.44
C ALA A 262 -13.06 -15.04 -0.06
N ALA A 263 -13.39 -14.74 1.20
CA ALA A 263 -14.76 -14.71 1.67
C ALA A 263 -15.58 -13.62 0.96
N LEU A 264 -15.02 -12.42 0.77
CA LEU A 264 -15.70 -11.33 0.06
C LEU A 264 -15.91 -11.67 -1.42
N LEU A 265 -14.92 -12.26 -2.09
CA LEU A 265 -15.04 -12.73 -3.46
C LEU A 265 -16.18 -13.77 -3.59
N ILE A 266 -16.18 -14.77 -2.70
CA ILE A 266 -17.22 -15.80 -2.67
C ILE A 266 -18.58 -15.16 -2.36
N GLY A 267 -18.65 -14.22 -1.42
CA GLY A 267 -19.86 -13.49 -1.08
C GLY A 267 -20.42 -12.71 -2.27
N VAL A 268 -19.56 -11.97 -3.00
CA VAL A 268 -19.96 -11.23 -4.21
C VAL A 268 -20.45 -12.17 -5.32
N LEU A 269 -19.76 -13.29 -5.52
CA LEU A 269 -20.15 -14.29 -6.54
C LEU A 269 -21.46 -15.02 -6.17
N TYR A 270 -21.71 -15.24 -4.88
CA TYR A 270 -22.92 -15.93 -4.39
C TYR A 270 -24.13 -15.00 -4.37
N VAL A 271 -24.00 -13.82 -3.76
CA VAL A 271 -25.07 -12.84 -3.58
C VAL A 271 -25.32 -12.06 -4.87
N HIS A 272 -24.27 -11.89 -5.70
CA HIS A 272 -24.24 -11.10 -6.93
C HIS A 272 -25.01 -9.77 -6.81
N PRO A 273 -24.63 -8.87 -5.87
CA PRO A 273 -25.34 -7.65 -5.59
C PRO A 273 -25.52 -6.81 -6.86
N ARG A 274 -26.57 -6.00 -6.90
CA ARG A 274 -26.76 -5.06 -8.00
C ARG A 274 -26.03 -3.76 -7.70
N LEU A 275 -25.21 -3.29 -8.63
CA LEU A 275 -24.64 -1.96 -8.55
C LEU A 275 -25.76 -0.93 -8.63
N GLN A 276 -25.87 -0.07 -7.60
CA GLN A 276 -26.86 1.00 -7.50
C GLN A 276 -26.34 2.31 -8.10
N PHE A 277 -25.03 2.44 -8.19
CA PHE A 277 -24.38 3.58 -8.84
C PHE A 277 -24.57 3.51 -10.37
N PRO A 278 -24.71 4.70 -11.03
CA PRO A 278 -24.63 4.78 -12.49
C PRO A 278 -23.20 4.48 -12.97
N ALA A 279 -23.06 4.16 -14.26
CA ALA A 279 -21.74 3.96 -14.87
C ALA A 279 -20.86 5.20 -14.73
N PHE A 280 -21.44 6.38 -14.91
CA PHE A 280 -20.81 7.69 -14.73
C PHE A 280 -21.77 8.57 -13.93
N THR A 281 -21.24 9.29 -12.94
CA THR A 281 -21.99 10.30 -12.19
C THR A 281 -21.74 11.70 -12.78
N GLN A 282 -22.49 12.69 -12.33
CA GLN A 282 -22.26 14.11 -12.70
C GLN A 282 -20.86 14.60 -12.30
N TYR A 283 -20.20 13.98 -11.33
CA TYR A 283 -18.91 14.39 -10.79
C TYR A 283 -17.72 14.04 -11.70
N VAL A 284 -17.94 13.34 -12.82
CA VAL A 284 -16.86 13.10 -13.82
C VAL A 284 -16.24 14.40 -14.36
N HIS A 285 -17.02 15.47 -14.34
CA HIS A 285 -16.58 16.80 -14.79
C HIS A 285 -15.99 17.66 -13.65
N GLY A 286 -15.90 17.13 -12.44
CA GLY A 286 -15.43 17.82 -11.24
C GLY A 286 -16.54 18.25 -10.29
N GLY A 287 -16.19 18.97 -9.24
CA GLY A 287 -17.15 19.44 -8.24
C GLY A 287 -17.67 18.35 -7.31
N GLY A 288 -17.00 17.21 -7.25
CA GLY A 288 -17.35 16.13 -6.34
C GLY A 288 -17.13 16.50 -4.88
N PRO A 289 -18.00 16.04 -3.96
CA PRO A 289 -17.93 16.43 -2.56
C PRO A 289 -16.84 15.70 -1.77
N ILE A 290 -16.35 14.55 -2.28
CA ILE A 290 -15.25 13.77 -1.67
C ILE A 290 -13.94 14.16 -2.33
N ILE A 291 -13.90 14.12 -3.66
CA ILE A 291 -12.76 14.49 -4.50
C ILE A 291 -13.24 15.61 -5.42
N PRO A 292 -12.81 16.85 -5.20
CA PRO A 292 -13.39 18.01 -5.93
C PRO A 292 -12.98 18.07 -7.40
N GLY A 293 -11.93 17.36 -7.81
CA GLY A 293 -11.40 17.41 -9.16
C GLY A 293 -12.18 16.55 -10.18
N LYS A 294 -11.82 16.70 -11.48
CA LYS A 294 -12.36 15.90 -12.58
C LYS A 294 -11.84 14.45 -12.53
N VAL A 295 -12.50 13.53 -13.25
CA VAL A 295 -12.00 12.14 -13.42
C VAL A 295 -10.53 12.16 -13.84
N PHE A 296 -10.16 12.90 -14.89
CA PHE A 296 -8.74 13.12 -15.20
C PHE A 296 -8.29 14.44 -14.53
N PRO A 297 -7.26 14.39 -13.70
CA PRO A 297 -6.39 13.26 -13.34
C PRO A 297 -6.78 12.54 -12.03
N PHE A 298 -7.80 13.02 -11.30
CA PHE A 298 -7.99 12.68 -9.89
C PHE A 298 -8.44 11.23 -9.65
N LEU A 299 -9.21 10.61 -10.55
CA LEU A 299 -9.52 9.18 -10.44
C LEU A 299 -8.24 8.35 -10.37
N PHE A 300 -7.28 8.66 -11.26
CA PHE A 300 -6.06 7.87 -11.43
C PHE A 300 -5.17 7.93 -10.18
N VAL A 301 -5.01 9.10 -9.58
CA VAL A 301 -4.23 9.24 -8.34
C VAL A 301 -5.00 8.75 -7.10
N THR A 302 -6.33 8.78 -7.13
CA THR A 302 -7.18 8.25 -6.05
C THR A 302 -7.10 6.73 -5.98
N ILE A 303 -7.15 6.05 -7.15
CA ILE A 303 -7.00 4.58 -7.26
C ILE A 303 -5.53 4.24 -7.54
N ALA A 304 -4.59 4.83 -6.84
CA ALA A 304 -3.18 4.57 -7.11
C ALA A 304 -2.82 3.10 -6.84
N CYS A 305 -2.93 2.63 -5.60
CA CYS A 305 -2.43 1.30 -5.21
C CYS A 305 -3.06 0.15 -5.99
N GLY A 306 -4.38 0.09 -6.10
CA GLY A 306 -5.06 -1.00 -6.79
C GLY A 306 -4.81 -1.09 -8.30
N ALA A 307 -4.21 -0.05 -8.92
CA ALA A 307 -3.90 -0.02 -10.34
C ALA A 307 -2.38 0.03 -10.62
N ILE A 308 -1.66 0.92 -9.95
CA ILE A 308 -0.19 1.01 -9.97
C ILE A 308 0.31 1.82 -8.77
N SER A 309 1.24 1.27 -8.00
CA SER A 309 1.75 1.87 -6.78
C SER A 309 3.27 1.93 -6.74
N GLY A 310 3.79 3.11 -6.48
CA GLY A 310 5.24 3.31 -6.30
C GLY A 310 5.77 2.66 -5.02
N PHE A 311 4.95 2.60 -3.96
CA PHE A 311 5.32 1.91 -2.73
C PHE A 311 5.66 0.44 -2.97
N HIS A 312 5.02 -0.20 -3.97
CA HIS A 312 5.36 -1.57 -4.38
C HIS A 312 6.80 -1.71 -4.85
N SER A 313 7.38 -0.67 -5.45
CA SER A 313 8.79 -0.69 -5.84
C SER A 313 9.73 -0.81 -4.64
N LEU A 314 9.34 -0.28 -3.48
CA LEU A 314 10.12 -0.41 -2.24
C LEU A 314 10.08 -1.84 -1.69
N VAL A 315 8.94 -2.50 -1.79
CA VAL A 315 8.77 -3.91 -1.42
C VAL A 315 9.47 -4.82 -2.44
N SER A 316 9.22 -4.60 -3.73
CA SER A 316 9.81 -5.35 -4.86
C SER A 316 11.33 -5.20 -4.97
N SER A 317 11.92 -4.15 -4.37
CA SER A 317 13.38 -3.94 -4.36
C SER A 317 14.01 -4.07 -2.98
N GLY A 318 13.23 -3.98 -1.90
CA GLY A 318 13.77 -3.93 -0.54
C GLY A 318 13.82 -5.27 0.17
N THR A 319 12.75 -6.04 0.13
CA THR A 319 12.57 -7.25 0.94
C THR A 319 12.39 -8.52 0.09
N THR A 320 11.45 -8.52 -0.80
CA THR A 320 11.04 -9.69 -1.58
C THR A 320 12.17 -10.37 -2.37
N PRO A 321 13.07 -9.65 -3.08
CA PRO A 321 14.13 -10.27 -3.89
C PRO A 321 15.15 -11.04 -3.04
N LYS A 322 15.19 -10.78 -1.74
CA LYS A 322 16.08 -11.45 -0.78
C LYS A 322 15.54 -12.79 -0.29
N LEU A 323 14.29 -13.11 -0.64
CA LEU A 323 13.59 -14.31 -0.19
C LEU A 323 13.31 -15.30 -1.33
N ILE A 324 13.42 -14.87 -2.60
CA ILE A 324 13.06 -15.67 -3.77
C ILE A 324 14.07 -16.81 -3.95
N ASP A 325 13.56 -18.06 -3.95
CA ASP A 325 14.35 -19.26 -4.16
C ASP A 325 14.79 -19.40 -5.62
N LYS A 326 13.87 -19.30 -6.58
CA LYS A 326 14.12 -19.47 -8.01
C LYS A 326 13.73 -18.22 -8.80
N GLU A 327 14.56 -17.83 -9.79
CA GLU A 327 14.32 -16.61 -10.56
C GLU A 327 12.94 -16.61 -11.25
N THR A 328 12.48 -17.77 -11.73
CA THR A 328 11.18 -17.90 -12.40
C THR A 328 9.97 -17.62 -11.49
N GLU A 329 10.13 -17.73 -10.17
CA GLU A 329 9.07 -17.46 -9.20
C GLU A 329 8.71 -15.96 -9.14
N ALA A 330 9.60 -15.07 -9.57
CA ALA A 330 9.34 -13.63 -9.66
C ALA A 330 8.08 -13.30 -10.47
N ARG A 331 7.74 -14.12 -11.47
CA ARG A 331 6.51 -13.98 -12.24
C ARG A 331 5.26 -14.17 -11.37
N PHE A 332 5.24 -15.21 -10.57
CA PHE A 332 4.12 -15.51 -9.68
C PHE A 332 4.01 -14.48 -8.55
N ILE A 333 5.15 -14.11 -7.98
CA ILE A 333 5.23 -13.20 -6.85
C ILE A 333 4.94 -11.76 -7.28
N GLY A 334 5.70 -11.19 -8.21
CA GLY A 334 5.55 -9.78 -8.61
C GLY A 334 4.28 -9.53 -9.43
N TYR A 335 4.16 -10.17 -10.60
CA TYR A 335 3.01 -9.97 -11.47
C TYR A 335 1.70 -10.50 -10.86
N GLY A 336 1.76 -11.71 -10.27
CA GLY A 336 0.60 -12.37 -9.71
C GLY A 336 0.00 -11.65 -8.51
N ALA A 337 0.83 -11.18 -7.58
CA ALA A 337 0.33 -10.49 -6.38
C ALA A 337 -0.35 -9.17 -6.72
N MET A 338 0.15 -8.41 -7.70
CA MET A 338 -0.48 -7.17 -8.14
C MET A 338 -1.87 -7.41 -8.75
N LEU A 339 -2.06 -8.50 -9.51
CA LEU A 339 -3.40 -8.84 -10.01
C LEU A 339 -4.38 -9.18 -8.86
N VAL A 340 -3.90 -9.89 -7.83
CA VAL A 340 -4.72 -10.19 -6.64
C VAL A 340 -5.05 -8.91 -5.88
N GLU A 341 -4.11 -7.98 -5.76
CA GLU A 341 -4.36 -6.68 -5.13
C GLU A 341 -5.38 -5.86 -5.92
N SER A 342 -5.28 -5.84 -7.23
CA SER A 342 -6.27 -5.17 -8.06
C SER A 342 -7.68 -5.79 -7.93
N LEU A 343 -7.76 -7.11 -7.76
CA LEU A 343 -9.03 -7.78 -7.47
C LEU A 343 -9.62 -7.29 -6.13
N VAL A 344 -8.79 -7.03 -5.12
CA VAL A 344 -9.24 -6.39 -3.87
C VAL A 344 -9.84 -5.02 -4.15
N GLY A 345 -9.20 -4.21 -5.01
CA GLY A 345 -9.73 -2.91 -5.43
C GLY A 345 -11.07 -3.01 -6.16
N VAL A 346 -11.21 -4.00 -7.02
CA VAL A 346 -12.49 -4.28 -7.71
C VAL A 346 -13.58 -4.64 -6.70
N LEU A 347 -13.27 -5.51 -5.73
CA LEU A 347 -14.24 -5.92 -4.69
C LEU A 347 -14.63 -4.73 -3.81
N ALA A 348 -13.70 -3.83 -3.48
CA ALA A 348 -13.97 -2.62 -2.71
C ALA A 348 -14.88 -1.66 -3.47
N LEU A 349 -14.63 -1.45 -4.76
CA LEU A 349 -15.48 -0.61 -5.61
C LEU A 349 -16.87 -1.23 -5.78
N VAL A 350 -16.97 -2.55 -5.94
CA VAL A 350 -18.25 -3.28 -6.00
C VAL A 350 -19.02 -3.10 -4.69
N ALA A 351 -18.38 -3.26 -3.54
CA ALA A 351 -19.00 -3.07 -2.23
C ALA A 351 -19.54 -1.63 -2.08
N ALA A 352 -18.74 -0.62 -2.41
CA ALA A 352 -19.18 0.78 -2.36
C ALA A 352 -20.31 1.09 -3.34
N CYS A 353 -20.24 0.60 -4.58
CA CYS A 353 -21.24 0.87 -5.61
C CYS A 353 -22.52 0.02 -5.48
N SER A 354 -22.54 -0.99 -4.62
CA SER A 354 -23.77 -1.75 -4.29
C SER A 354 -24.66 -1.03 -3.27
N MET A 355 -24.12 -0.06 -2.55
CA MET A 355 -24.87 0.81 -1.63
C MET A 355 -25.76 1.80 -2.38
N ASN A 356 -26.80 2.32 -1.68
CA ASN A 356 -27.57 3.45 -2.19
C ASN A 356 -26.68 4.70 -2.31
N VAL A 357 -26.82 5.46 -3.40
CA VAL A 357 -26.01 6.65 -3.69
C VAL A 357 -26.12 7.70 -2.56
N GLY A 358 -27.34 7.93 -2.04
CA GLY A 358 -27.57 8.87 -0.93
C GLY A 358 -26.89 8.44 0.35
N ASP A 359 -26.97 7.15 0.69
CA ASP A 359 -26.32 6.59 1.90
C ASP A 359 -24.79 6.65 1.80
N TYR A 360 -24.22 6.32 0.64
CA TYR A 360 -22.78 6.43 0.39
C TYR A 360 -22.27 7.87 0.60
N PHE A 361 -22.94 8.88 0.01
CA PHE A 361 -22.52 10.27 0.19
C PHE A 361 -22.77 10.75 1.62
N ALA A 362 -23.85 10.36 2.27
CA ALA A 362 -24.13 10.72 3.65
C ALA A 362 -23.07 10.19 4.64
N ILE A 363 -22.47 9.04 4.34
CA ILE A 363 -21.35 8.50 5.11
C ILE A 363 -20.06 9.28 4.80
N ASN A 364 -19.72 9.48 3.53
CA ASN A 364 -18.40 9.95 3.11
C ASN A 364 -18.17 11.47 3.16
N VAL A 365 -19.21 12.27 3.41
CA VAL A 365 -19.07 13.73 3.50
C VAL A 365 -19.62 14.27 4.82
N PRO A 366 -19.10 15.42 5.31
CA PRO A 366 -19.68 16.07 6.48
C PRO A 366 -21.16 16.38 6.29
N PRO A 367 -22.00 16.31 7.34
CA PRO A 367 -23.45 16.58 7.23
C PRO A 367 -23.79 17.92 6.60
N SER A 368 -22.98 18.96 6.87
CA SER A 368 -23.15 20.31 6.28
C SER A 368 -22.89 20.34 4.76
N VAL A 369 -22.03 19.46 4.26
CA VAL A 369 -21.78 19.28 2.82
C VAL A 369 -22.91 18.46 2.21
N PHE A 370 -23.29 17.36 2.87
CA PHE A 370 -24.36 16.47 2.39
C PHE A 370 -25.69 17.21 2.17
N ALA A 371 -26.06 18.07 3.12
CA ALA A 371 -27.29 18.88 3.02
C ALA A 371 -27.36 19.73 1.74
N ARG A 372 -26.23 20.07 1.13
CA ARG A 372 -26.16 20.89 -0.11
C ARG A 372 -26.21 20.06 -1.39
N LEU A 373 -26.12 18.71 -1.30
CA LEU A 373 -26.10 17.84 -2.48
C LEU A 373 -27.50 17.55 -3.05
N GLY A 374 -28.57 17.87 -2.31
CA GLY A 374 -29.93 17.55 -2.71
C GLY A 374 -30.25 16.06 -2.73
N LEU A 375 -29.39 15.22 -2.17
CA LEU A 375 -29.57 13.79 -2.04
C LEU A 375 -30.31 13.47 -0.73
N GLN A 376 -31.04 12.35 -0.75
CA GLN A 376 -31.68 11.81 0.45
C GLN A 376 -31.05 10.47 0.80
N PRO A 377 -30.69 10.24 2.08
CA PRO A 377 -30.29 8.92 2.54
C PRO A 377 -31.54 8.03 2.59
N VAL A 378 -31.41 6.78 2.16
CA VAL A 378 -32.56 5.85 2.08
C VAL A 378 -32.54 4.87 3.26
N HIS A 379 -31.40 4.28 3.54
CA HIS A 379 -31.23 3.23 4.54
C HIS A 379 -30.28 3.63 5.69
N LEU A 380 -29.71 4.83 5.69
CA LEU A 380 -28.64 5.26 6.62
C LEU A 380 -29.04 5.10 8.10
N ALA A 381 -30.28 5.44 8.45
CA ALA A 381 -30.78 5.32 9.84
C ALA A 381 -30.91 3.85 10.26
N GLU A 382 -31.42 2.99 9.38
CA GLU A 382 -31.53 1.57 9.61
C GLU A 382 -30.15 0.90 9.70
N LEU A 383 -29.24 1.24 8.78
CA LEU A 383 -27.85 0.78 8.77
C LEU A 383 -27.12 1.18 10.06
N SER A 384 -27.29 2.44 10.49
CA SER A 384 -26.68 2.92 11.76
C SER A 384 -27.19 2.14 12.97
N LYS A 385 -28.50 1.83 12.99
CA LYS A 385 -29.08 0.99 14.06
C LYS A 385 -28.58 -0.46 13.97
N LEU A 386 -28.47 -0.99 12.75
CA LEU A 386 -28.05 -2.37 12.51
C LEU A 386 -26.60 -2.60 12.90
N VAL A 387 -25.71 -1.64 12.61
CA VAL A 387 -24.28 -1.74 13.00
C VAL A 387 -23.99 -1.26 14.41
N GLY A 388 -24.92 -0.54 15.05
CA GLY A 388 -24.81 -0.05 16.42
C GLY A 388 -24.00 1.25 16.58
N GLU A 389 -23.71 1.96 15.49
CA GLU A 389 -22.93 3.20 15.50
C GLU A 389 -23.49 4.23 14.52
N PRO A 390 -23.31 5.55 14.79
CA PRO A 390 -23.67 6.59 13.83
C PRO A 390 -22.75 6.53 12.61
N LEU A 391 -23.33 6.44 11.41
CA LEU A 391 -22.60 6.32 10.14
C LEU A 391 -22.43 7.66 9.42
N ALA A 392 -23.29 8.66 9.68
CA ALA A 392 -23.28 9.94 9.00
C ALA A 392 -21.96 10.70 9.22
N GLY A 393 -21.37 11.21 8.15
CA GLY A 393 -20.19 12.07 8.22
C GLY A 393 -18.87 11.36 8.58
N ARG A 394 -18.83 10.03 8.54
CA ARG A 394 -17.60 9.24 8.77
C ARG A 394 -16.79 9.13 7.48
N THR A 395 -16.14 10.22 7.14
CA THR A 395 -15.41 10.39 5.88
C THR A 395 -14.20 9.47 5.76
N GLY A 396 -13.78 9.20 4.52
CA GLY A 396 -12.47 8.54 4.26
C GLY A 396 -12.54 7.16 3.61
N GLY A 397 -13.75 6.63 3.34
CA GLY A 397 -13.91 5.35 2.63
C GLY A 397 -14.06 4.10 3.50
N PRO A 398 -13.33 3.90 4.63
CA PRO A 398 -13.39 2.67 5.42
C PRO A 398 -14.79 2.27 5.83
N VAL A 399 -15.55 3.21 6.36
CA VAL A 399 -16.91 2.95 6.84
C VAL A 399 -17.85 2.55 5.70
N SER A 400 -17.72 3.18 4.52
CA SER A 400 -18.52 2.79 3.36
C SER A 400 -18.14 1.41 2.83
N PHE A 401 -16.85 1.08 2.80
CA PHE A 401 -16.41 -0.27 2.47
C PHE A 401 -16.98 -1.29 3.47
N ALA A 402 -16.89 -1.00 4.77
CA ALA A 402 -17.39 -1.89 5.81
C ALA A 402 -18.91 -2.10 5.74
N VAL A 403 -19.67 -1.04 5.46
CA VAL A 403 -21.12 -1.14 5.25
C VAL A 403 -21.41 -1.99 4.01
N GLY A 404 -20.80 -1.68 2.86
CA GLY A 404 -21.02 -2.45 1.62
C GLY A 404 -20.64 -3.92 1.77
N MET A 405 -19.54 -4.23 2.47
CA MET A 405 -19.15 -5.61 2.78
C MET A 405 -20.18 -6.29 3.70
N ALA A 406 -20.64 -5.58 4.76
CA ALA A 406 -21.64 -6.12 5.68
C ALA A 406 -22.99 -6.38 4.98
N GLU A 407 -23.41 -5.52 4.05
CA GLU A 407 -24.61 -5.73 3.23
C GLU A 407 -24.47 -6.95 2.30
N ILE A 408 -23.31 -7.16 1.69
CA ILE A 408 -23.06 -8.35 0.88
C ILE A 408 -23.19 -9.61 1.73
N PHE A 409 -22.58 -9.66 2.91
CA PHE A 409 -22.71 -10.81 3.80
C PHE A 409 -24.09 -10.96 4.42
N HIS A 410 -24.82 -9.87 4.63
CA HIS A 410 -26.23 -9.92 5.03
C HIS A 410 -27.08 -10.73 4.03
N GLY A 411 -26.79 -10.65 2.75
CA GLY A 411 -27.44 -11.42 1.69
C GLY A 411 -27.12 -12.93 1.70
N VAL A 412 -26.13 -13.37 2.48
CA VAL A 412 -25.80 -14.80 2.60
C VAL A 412 -26.73 -15.48 3.63
N PRO A 413 -27.36 -16.61 3.30
CA PRO A 413 -28.26 -17.31 4.21
C PRO A 413 -27.63 -17.59 5.59
N GLY A 414 -28.35 -17.24 6.65
CA GLY A 414 -27.90 -17.41 8.03
C GLY A 414 -26.96 -16.33 8.57
N MET A 415 -26.45 -15.41 7.72
CA MET A 415 -25.50 -14.37 8.13
C MET A 415 -26.15 -13.02 8.50
N ALA A 416 -27.42 -12.82 8.20
CA ALA A 416 -28.14 -11.56 8.43
C ALA A 416 -28.10 -11.09 9.91
N ARG A 417 -28.13 -12.01 10.88
CA ARG A 417 -28.05 -11.69 12.31
C ARG A 417 -26.67 -11.21 12.76
N LEU A 418 -25.65 -11.39 11.92
CA LEU A 418 -24.26 -11.07 12.20
C LEU A 418 -23.79 -9.79 11.49
N THR A 419 -24.69 -8.99 10.89
CA THR A 419 -24.34 -7.81 10.09
C THR A 419 -23.48 -6.82 10.88
N SER A 420 -23.81 -6.56 12.15
CA SER A 420 -22.99 -5.71 13.02
C SER A 420 -21.55 -6.26 13.19
N TYR A 421 -21.42 -7.57 13.39
CA TYR A 421 -20.10 -8.21 13.48
C TYR A 421 -19.32 -8.14 12.16
N TRP A 422 -20.00 -8.31 11.02
CA TRP A 422 -19.37 -8.17 9.71
C TRP A 422 -18.87 -6.75 9.46
N PHE A 423 -19.64 -5.74 9.87
CA PHE A 423 -19.21 -4.34 9.79
C PHE A 423 -17.94 -4.09 10.61
N HIS A 424 -17.95 -4.44 11.90
CA HIS A 424 -16.80 -4.23 12.78
C HIS A 424 -15.60 -5.11 12.41
N PHE A 425 -15.86 -6.30 11.86
CA PHE A 425 -14.81 -7.15 11.30
C PHE A 425 -14.18 -6.51 10.05
N ALA A 426 -14.96 -5.85 9.19
CA ALA A 426 -14.45 -5.13 8.03
C ALA A 426 -13.58 -3.93 8.47
N ILE A 427 -14.01 -3.16 9.47
CA ILE A 427 -13.18 -2.09 10.05
C ILE A 427 -11.89 -2.65 10.67
N LEU A 428 -11.97 -3.75 11.42
CA LEU A 428 -10.79 -4.44 11.96
C LEU A 428 -9.84 -4.90 10.85
N PHE A 429 -10.38 -5.54 9.82
CA PHE A 429 -9.64 -6.01 8.67
C PHE A 429 -8.88 -4.86 7.99
N GLU A 430 -9.57 -3.76 7.69
CA GLU A 430 -8.97 -2.59 7.04
C GLU A 430 -7.94 -1.90 7.94
N ALA A 431 -8.25 -1.71 9.21
CA ALA A 431 -7.30 -1.12 10.16
C ALA A 431 -6.03 -1.99 10.33
N LEU A 432 -6.16 -3.33 10.34
CA LEU A 432 -4.99 -4.22 10.36
C LEU A 432 -4.15 -4.10 9.09
N PHE A 433 -4.77 -3.96 7.92
CA PHE A 433 -4.05 -3.69 6.67
C PHE A 433 -3.18 -2.45 6.80
N ILE A 434 -3.74 -1.38 7.32
CA ILE A 434 -3.08 -0.09 7.41
C ILE A 434 -1.97 -0.11 8.47
N LEU A 435 -2.28 -0.62 9.65
CA LEU A 435 -1.33 -0.59 10.77
C LEU A 435 -0.09 -1.42 10.49
N THR A 436 -0.21 -2.58 9.83
CA THR A 436 0.97 -3.36 9.42
C THR A 436 1.82 -2.60 8.40
N THR A 437 1.19 -1.83 7.50
CA THR A 437 1.93 -0.98 6.55
C THR A 437 2.58 0.23 7.26
N ILE A 438 1.93 0.83 8.26
CA ILE A 438 2.52 1.92 9.07
C ILE A 438 3.75 1.40 9.84
N ASP A 439 3.68 0.20 10.41
CA ASP A 439 4.79 -0.41 11.15
C ASP A 439 6.01 -0.62 10.24
N ALA A 440 5.78 -1.31 9.12
CA ALA A 440 6.81 -1.59 8.13
C ALA A 440 7.33 -0.31 7.47
N GLY A 441 6.43 0.59 7.05
CA GLY A 441 6.77 1.83 6.36
C GLY A 441 7.55 2.82 7.23
N THR A 442 7.16 3.00 8.49
CA THR A 442 7.91 3.85 9.44
C THR A 442 9.33 3.30 9.66
N ARG A 443 9.48 1.98 9.73
CA ARG A 443 10.79 1.33 9.84
C ARG A 443 11.63 1.49 8.58
N VAL A 444 11.03 1.32 7.39
CA VAL A 444 11.69 1.58 6.11
C VAL A 444 12.12 3.04 6.02
N GLY A 445 11.24 3.98 6.36
CA GLY A 445 11.56 5.41 6.41
C GLY A 445 12.76 5.72 7.31
N ARG A 446 12.83 5.10 8.49
CA ARG A 446 13.99 5.19 9.38
C ARG A 446 15.27 4.71 8.68
N TYR A 447 15.26 3.54 8.04
CA TYR A 447 16.46 3.01 7.37
C TYR A 447 16.91 3.89 6.22
N VAL A 448 15.98 4.36 5.38
CA VAL A 448 16.28 5.22 4.24
C VAL A 448 16.79 6.58 4.71
N LEU A 449 16.21 7.14 5.78
CA LEU A 449 16.70 8.37 6.39
C LEU A 449 18.11 8.19 6.98
N GLN A 450 18.38 7.09 7.66
CA GLN A 450 19.72 6.77 8.17
C GLN A 450 20.73 6.60 7.04
N GLU A 451 20.35 5.97 5.93
CA GLU A 451 21.20 5.86 4.73
C GLU A 451 21.52 7.24 4.15
N LEU A 452 20.55 8.14 4.09
CA LEU A 452 20.74 9.52 3.66
C LEU A 452 21.68 10.28 4.60
N LEU A 453 21.42 10.24 5.89
CA LEU A 453 22.22 10.92 6.92
C LEU A 453 23.65 10.39 7.02
N ASN A 454 23.86 9.09 6.76
CA ASN A 454 25.19 8.49 6.73
C ASN A 454 26.12 9.13 5.71
N LYS A 455 25.58 9.64 4.60
CA LYS A 455 26.38 10.35 3.59
C LYS A 455 26.88 11.70 4.08
N VAL A 456 26.23 12.29 5.11
CA VAL A 456 26.62 13.56 5.73
C VAL A 456 27.40 13.33 7.02
N HIS A 457 26.98 12.35 7.85
CA HIS A 457 27.57 12.10 9.17
C HIS A 457 27.62 10.61 9.52
N LYS A 458 28.79 10.00 9.43
CA LYS A 458 29.02 8.55 9.61
C LYS A 458 28.42 7.90 10.87
N PRO A 459 28.31 8.56 12.06
CA PRO A 459 27.69 7.95 13.24
C PRO A 459 26.23 7.51 13.06
N PHE A 460 25.50 8.11 12.13
CA PHE A 460 24.11 7.69 11.81
C PHE A 460 24.03 6.39 10.99
N ALA A 461 25.17 5.92 10.45
CA ALA A 461 25.26 4.68 9.67
C ALA A 461 24.96 3.42 10.47
N SER A 462 25.17 3.45 11.77
CA SER A 462 25.04 2.26 12.60
C SER A 462 23.57 1.99 12.95
N THR A 463 22.97 1.01 12.32
CA THR A 463 21.65 0.48 12.70
C THR A 463 21.64 -0.13 14.12
N ARG A 464 22.82 -0.35 14.72
CA ARG A 464 22.98 -0.81 16.11
C ARG A 464 22.93 0.34 17.12
N SER A 465 23.08 1.60 16.69
CA SER A 465 23.00 2.77 17.58
C SER A 465 21.55 3.03 17.98
N LEU A 466 21.22 2.82 19.25
CA LEU A 466 19.90 3.10 19.80
C LEU A 466 19.51 4.57 19.59
N ALA A 467 20.42 5.50 19.85
CA ALA A 467 20.16 6.93 19.69
C ALA A 467 19.83 7.30 18.23
N ALA A 468 20.61 6.78 17.26
CA ALA A 468 20.32 7.02 15.84
C ALA A 468 18.97 6.43 15.42
N ASN A 469 18.61 5.24 15.92
CA ASN A 469 17.33 4.61 15.67
C ASN A 469 16.17 5.43 16.25
N LEU A 470 16.27 5.89 17.48
CA LEU A 470 15.24 6.69 18.15
C LEU A 470 15.06 8.04 17.47
N LEU A 471 16.15 8.74 17.13
CA LEU A 471 16.09 10.05 16.45
C LEU A 471 15.47 9.93 15.04
N ALA A 472 15.93 8.97 14.26
CA ALA A 472 15.40 8.79 12.91
C ALA A 472 13.93 8.34 12.91
N SER A 473 13.53 7.41 13.80
CA SER A 473 12.13 7.01 13.97
C SER A 473 11.26 8.17 14.44
N GLY A 474 11.75 8.93 15.44
CA GLY A 474 11.05 10.11 15.96
C GLY A 474 10.84 11.16 14.88
N PHE A 475 11.84 11.45 14.06
CA PHE A 475 11.71 12.38 12.93
C PHE A 475 10.64 11.93 11.94
N ILE A 476 10.68 10.68 11.46
CA ILE A 476 9.70 10.16 10.50
C ILE A 476 8.29 10.22 11.09
N VAL A 477 8.12 9.79 12.35
CA VAL A 477 6.80 9.78 13.01
C VAL A 477 6.27 11.21 13.22
N LEU A 478 7.11 12.15 13.63
CA LEU A 478 6.69 13.54 13.80
C LEU A 478 6.28 14.18 12.47
N CYS A 479 6.99 13.86 11.37
CA CYS A 479 6.65 14.40 10.05
C CYS A 479 5.29 13.90 9.56
N TRP A 480 5.03 12.58 9.56
CA TRP A 480 3.73 12.10 9.12
C TRP A 480 2.61 12.41 10.13
N GLY A 481 2.92 12.40 11.42
CA GLY A 481 1.98 12.79 12.47
C GLY A 481 1.51 14.23 12.35
N TYR A 482 2.41 15.16 12.03
CA TYR A 482 2.08 16.56 11.76
C TYR A 482 1.11 16.72 10.56
N LEU A 483 1.37 15.99 9.47
CA LEU A 483 0.47 16.00 8.30
C LEU A 483 -0.94 15.52 8.66
N VAL A 484 -1.04 14.46 9.47
CA VAL A 484 -2.34 13.90 9.90
C VAL A 484 -3.05 14.83 10.89
N TRP A 485 -2.30 15.52 11.76
CA TRP A 485 -2.86 16.40 12.80
C TRP A 485 -3.71 17.54 12.24
N GLY A 486 -3.22 18.19 11.19
CA GLY A 486 -3.90 19.33 10.55
C GLY A 486 -4.63 18.98 9.26
N GLY A 487 -4.40 17.77 8.72
CA GLY A 487 -4.91 17.38 7.42
C GLY A 487 -6.30 16.75 7.45
N SER A 488 -6.85 16.61 6.25
CA SER A 488 -8.11 15.91 5.99
C SER A 488 -7.92 14.87 4.90
N ILE A 489 -8.87 13.96 4.74
CA ILE A 489 -8.82 12.99 3.63
C ILE A 489 -8.80 13.70 2.27
N ALA A 490 -9.48 14.83 2.14
CA ALA A 490 -9.55 15.60 0.91
C ALA A 490 -8.22 16.27 0.52
N THR A 491 -7.32 16.54 1.49
CA THR A 491 -6.00 17.14 1.25
C THR A 491 -4.90 16.08 1.20
N ILE A 492 -4.89 15.14 2.15
CA ILE A 492 -3.83 14.15 2.30
C ILE A 492 -3.93 13.02 1.27
N TRP A 493 -5.14 12.56 0.91
CA TRP A 493 -5.29 11.45 -0.02
C TRP A 493 -4.81 11.76 -1.45
N PRO A 494 -5.11 12.94 -2.06
CA PRO A 494 -4.52 13.33 -3.34
C PRO A 494 -3.00 13.51 -3.26
N LEU A 495 -2.45 14.02 -2.15
CA LEU A 495 -1.02 14.14 -1.92
C LEU A 495 -0.37 12.74 -1.93
N PHE A 496 -0.91 11.80 -1.16
CA PHE A 496 -0.46 10.42 -1.10
C PHE A 496 -0.53 9.72 -2.47
N GLY A 497 -1.68 9.79 -3.15
CA GLY A 497 -1.84 9.13 -4.44
C GLY A 497 -0.89 9.69 -5.52
N THR A 498 -0.66 11.01 -5.51
CA THR A 498 0.26 11.67 -6.45
C THR A 498 1.71 11.28 -6.16
N ALA A 499 2.17 11.33 -4.91
CA ALA A 499 3.51 10.95 -4.51
C ALA A 499 3.77 9.47 -4.85
N ASN A 500 2.88 8.59 -4.43
CA ASN A 500 2.96 7.17 -4.68
C ASN A 500 3.08 6.82 -6.19
N GLN A 501 2.30 7.46 -7.05
CA GLN A 501 2.40 7.23 -8.50
C GLN A 501 3.63 7.87 -9.14
N LEU A 502 4.12 9.02 -8.65
CA LEU A 502 5.39 9.58 -9.12
C LEU A 502 6.56 8.65 -8.79
N LEU A 503 6.55 7.99 -7.63
CA LEU A 503 7.55 6.97 -7.30
C LEU A 503 7.47 5.78 -8.27
N ALA A 504 6.25 5.36 -8.70
CA ALA A 504 6.09 4.35 -9.74
C ALA A 504 6.68 4.80 -11.08
N ALA A 505 6.51 6.06 -11.45
CA ALA A 505 7.12 6.62 -12.66
C ALA A 505 8.66 6.63 -12.58
N ILE A 506 9.26 6.91 -11.42
CA ILE A 506 10.69 6.78 -11.16
C ILE A 506 11.14 5.32 -11.38
N ALA A 507 10.44 4.35 -10.79
CA ALA A 507 10.79 2.95 -10.91
C ALA A 507 10.67 2.44 -12.36
N LEU A 508 9.60 2.76 -13.07
CA LEU A 508 9.42 2.41 -14.49
C LEU A 508 10.49 3.06 -15.36
N SER A 509 10.85 4.31 -15.11
CA SER A 509 11.91 5.01 -15.86
C SER A 509 13.28 4.38 -15.60
N THR A 510 13.55 3.94 -14.37
CA THR A 510 14.76 3.20 -14.02
C THR A 510 14.79 1.85 -14.73
N MET A 511 13.68 1.13 -14.78
CA MET A 511 13.57 -0.14 -15.50
C MET A 511 13.67 0.04 -17.03
N THR A 512 13.22 1.18 -17.55
CA THR A 512 13.45 1.57 -18.96
C THR A 512 14.95 1.71 -19.23
N ALA A 513 15.66 2.45 -18.38
CA ALA A 513 17.11 2.60 -18.48
C ALA A 513 17.82 1.23 -18.38
N TRP A 514 17.38 0.38 -17.46
CA TRP A 514 17.89 -0.99 -17.32
C TRP A 514 17.71 -1.80 -18.62
N LEU A 515 16.50 -1.80 -19.22
CA LEU A 515 16.25 -2.51 -20.49
C LEU A 515 17.16 -2.02 -21.62
N VAL A 516 17.32 -0.71 -21.74
CA VAL A 516 18.18 -0.12 -22.77
C VAL A 516 19.66 -0.43 -22.52
N ASN A 517 20.12 -0.28 -21.28
CA ASN A 517 21.51 -0.55 -20.88
C ASN A 517 21.92 -2.02 -21.08
N HIS A 518 20.95 -2.96 -21.05
CA HIS A 518 21.19 -4.40 -21.23
C HIS A 518 20.84 -4.92 -22.64
N GLY A 519 20.77 -4.03 -23.64
CA GLY A 519 20.54 -4.41 -25.03
C GLY A 519 19.10 -4.87 -25.33
N LYS A 520 18.14 -4.55 -24.47
CA LYS A 520 16.72 -4.91 -24.62
C LYS A 520 15.84 -3.71 -24.98
N ALA A 521 16.41 -2.72 -25.67
CA ALA A 521 15.74 -1.48 -26.07
C ALA A 521 14.43 -1.71 -26.85
N ALA A 522 14.33 -2.80 -27.62
CA ALA A 522 13.10 -3.18 -28.34
C ALA A 522 11.90 -3.42 -27.43
N PHE A 523 12.10 -3.69 -26.13
CA PHE A 523 11.05 -3.91 -25.14
C PHE A 523 10.83 -2.71 -24.22
N ALA A 524 11.55 -1.61 -24.39
CA ALA A 524 11.45 -0.43 -23.54
C ALA A 524 10.04 0.20 -23.51
N TRP A 525 9.26 0.03 -24.58
CA TRP A 525 7.88 0.51 -24.66
C TRP A 525 6.97 -0.05 -23.54
N LEU A 526 7.28 -1.25 -23.01
CA LEU A 526 6.53 -1.89 -21.92
C LEU A 526 6.58 -1.08 -20.62
N THR A 527 7.63 -0.31 -20.41
CA THR A 527 7.80 0.55 -19.24
C THR A 527 7.61 2.03 -19.57
N ILE A 528 7.93 2.47 -20.79
CA ILE A 528 7.78 3.87 -21.24
C ILE A 528 6.30 4.28 -21.29
N ILE A 529 5.43 3.45 -21.89
CA ILE A 529 4.01 3.79 -22.05
C ILE A 529 3.32 3.97 -20.69
N PRO A 530 3.42 3.00 -19.75
CA PRO A 530 2.89 3.20 -18.40
C PRO A 530 3.53 4.40 -17.69
N ALA A 531 4.85 4.57 -17.78
CA ALA A 531 5.55 5.70 -17.15
C ALA A 531 5.04 7.05 -17.67
N ALA A 532 4.88 7.20 -18.99
CA ALA A 532 4.38 8.43 -19.60
C ALA A 532 2.93 8.74 -19.18
N PHE A 533 2.07 7.73 -19.14
CA PHE A 533 0.69 7.88 -18.69
C PHE A 533 0.62 8.28 -17.21
N VAL A 534 1.32 7.56 -16.33
CA VAL A 534 1.37 7.88 -14.91
C VAL A 534 1.97 9.26 -14.66
N LEU A 535 3.01 9.62 -15.39
CA LEU A 535 3.62 10.95 -15.29
C LEU A 535 2.64 12.06 -15.69
N ALA A 536 1.91 11.88 -16.80
CA ALA A 536 0.90 12.85 -17.24
C ALA A 536 -0.21 13.03 -16.22
N THR A 537 -0.75 11.93 -15.66
CA THR A 537 -1.79 11.99 -14.63
C THR A 537 -1.29 12.62 -13.34
N THR A 538 -0.10 12.24 -12.87
CA THR A 538 0.43 12.71 -11.59
C THR A 538 0.90 14.15 -11.62
N ILE A 539 1.55 14.60 -12.69
CA ILE A 539 1.93 16.02 -12.82
C ILE A 539 0.67 16.90 -12.92
N SER A 540 -0.33 16.46 -13.71
CA SER A 540 -1.60 17.18 -13.80
C SER A 540 -2.30 17.27 -12.42
N ALA A 541 -2.33 16.16 -11.66
CA ALA A 541 -2.89 16.14 -10.31
C ALA A 541 -2.10 17.04 -9.35
N ALA A 542 -0.77 16.98 -9.40
CA ALA A 542 0.10 17.80 -8.56
C ALA A 542 -0.13 19.29 -8.80
N VAL A 543 -0.17 19.72 -10.07
CA VAL A 543 -0.42 21.14 -10.42
C VAL A 543 -1.80 21.59 -9.95
N LEU A 544 -2.83 20.80 -10.23
CA LEU A 544 -4.21 21.14 -9.86
C LEU A 544 -4.42 21.12 -8.34
N SER A 545 -3.84 20.18 -7.61
CA SER A 545 -3.92 20.14 -6.14
C SER A 545 -3.14 21.30 -5.52
N THR A 546 -1.95 21.59 -6.03
CA THR A 546 -1.13 22.69 -5.52
C THR A 546 -1.83 24.04 -5.75
N THR A 547 -2.29 24.31 -6.97
CA THR A 547 -2.90 25.60 -7.31
C THR A 547 -4.32 25.76 -6.76
N GLY A 548 -5.10 24.66 -6.71
CA GLY A 548 -6.51 24.68 -6.32
C GLY A 548 -6.78 24.42 -4.84
N VAL A 549 -5.85 23.77 -4.12
CA VAL A 549 -6.06 23.38 -2.72
C VAL A 549 -4.92 23.91 -1.83
N TYR A 550 -3.67 23.46 -2.02
CA TYR A 550 -2.60 23.71 -1.06
C TYR A 550 -2.16 25.18 -1.01
N TRP A 551 -2.02 25.81 -2.17
CA TRP A 551 -1.68 27.22 -2.26
C TRP A 551 -2.76 28.15 -1.68
N PRO A 552 -4.07 27.97 -1.93
CA PRO A 552 -5.12 28.67 -1.21
C PRO A 552 -5.07 28.46 0.31
N MET A 553 -4.87 27.21 0.78
CA MET A 553 -4.72 26.90 2.21
C MET A 553 -3.52 27.64 2.83
N ALA A 554 -2.40 27.76 2.11
CA ALA A 554 -1.21 28.46 2.56
C ALA A 554 -1.43 29.98 2.75
N ARG A 555 -2.54 30.52 2.25
CA ARG A 555 -2.92 31.95 2.36
C ARG A 555 -4.15 32.19 3.24
N HIS A 556 -4.79 31.12 3.72
CA HIS A 556 -6.00 31.24 4.52
C HIS A 556 -5.65 31.15 6.02
N PRO A 557 -6.12 32.12 6.86
CA PRO A 557 -5.88 32.11 8.30
C PRO A 557 -6.28 30.78 8.96
N GLY A 558 -5.35 30.21 9.73
CA GLY A 558 -5.53 28.95 10.45
C GLY A 558 -5.12 27.68 9.70
N THR A 559 -4.83 27.75 8.40
CA THR A 559 -4.35 26.61 7.59
C THR A 559 -3.02 26.88 6.88
N GLU A 560 -2.38 28.05 7.16
CA GLU A 560 -1.17 28.50 6.45
C GLU A 560 -0.03 27.48 6.53
N ALA A 561 0.27 27.02 7.73
CA ALA A 561 1.39 26.11 7.96
C ALA A 561 1.19 24.78 7.23
N GLN A 562 -0.01 24.22 7.30
CA GLN A 562 -0.37 22.98 6.60
C GLN A 562 -0.26 23.17 5.07
N GLY A 563 -0.86 24.24 4.54
CA GLY A 563 -0.84 24.55 3.11
C GLY A 563 0.57 24.75 2.57
N TRP A 564 1.46 25.44 3.31
CA TRP A 564 2.87 25.59 2.93
C TRP A 564 3.61 24.25 2.93
N VAL A 565 3.43 23.42 3.96
CA VAL A 565 4.08 22.11 4.04
C VAL A 565 3.65 21.21 2.88
N GLU A 566 2.35 21.09 2.60
CA GLU A 566 1.83 20.29 1.48
C GLU A 566 2.30 20.82 0.12
N THR A 567 2.35 22.15 -0.07
CA THR A 567 2.87 22.78 -1.29
C THR A 567 4.36 22.45 -1.50
N ILE A 568 5.18 22.59 -0.45
CA ILE A 568 6.62 22.34 -0.50
C ILE A 568 6.89 20.84 -0.78
N LEU A 569 6.22 19.95 -0.05
CA LEU A 569 6.39 18.51 -0.24
C LEU A 569 6.01 18.07 -1.65
N MET A 570 4.85 18.50 -2.14
CA MET A 570 4.40 18.18 -3.51
C MET A 570 5.38 18.71 -4.55
N THR A 571 5.79 19.98 -4.44
CA THR A 571 6.71 20.60 -5.41
C THR A 571 8.08 19.93 -5.38
N ALA A 572 8.65 19.69 -4.20
CA ALA A 572 9.94 19.01 -4.06
C ALA A 572 9.91 17.59 -4.66
N PHE A 573 8.82 16.86 -4.43
CA PHE A 573 8.67 15.52 -4.95
C PHE A 573 8.52 15.48 -6.47
N VAL A 574 7.72 16.38 -7.05
CA VAL A 574 7.56 16.52 -8.52
C VAL A 574 8.90 16.88 -9.16
N VAL A 575 9.63 17.85 -8.61
CA VAL A 575 10.94 18.26 -9.13
C VAL A 575 11.93 17.10 -9.08
N GLY A 576 11.98 16.39 -7.95
CA GLY A 576 12.83 15.20 -7.79
C GLY A 576 12.50 14.10 -8.82
N ALA A 577 11.22 13.79 -8.99
CA ALA A 577 10.77 12.79 -9.95
C ALA A 577 11.14 13.20 -11.39
N VAL A 578 10.88 14.45 -11.77
CA VAL A 578 11.22 14.97 -13.10
C VAL A 578 12.73 14.89 -13.36
N ILE A 579 13.57 15.23 -12.38
CA ILE A 579 15.03 15.09 -12.50
C ILE A 579 15.40 13.63 -12.81
N VAL A 580 14.92 12.65 -12.02
CA VAL A 580 15.25 11.25 -12.24
C VAL A 580 14.78 10.76 -13.60
N ILE A 581 13.57 11.13 -14.04
CA ILE A 581 12.99 10.71 -15.31
C ILE A 581 13.77 11.31 -16.50
N VAL A 582 14.08 12.61 -16.45
CA VAL A 582 14.86 13.28 -17.51
C VAL A 582 16.25 12.66 -17.63
N PHE A 583 16.94 12.44 -16.51
CA PHE A 583 18.26 11.82 -16.54
C PHE A 583 18.20 10.35 -16.99
N SER A 584 17.12 9.60 -16.65
CA SER A 584 16.90 8.26 -17.18
C SER A 584 16.72 8.26 -18.70
N ALA A 585 15.95 9.21 -19.23
CA ALA A 585 15.77 9.37 -20.68
C ALA A 585 17.08 9.75 -21.38
N LEU A 586 17.83 10.72 -20.81
CA LEU A 586 19.16 11.10 -21.33
C LEU A 586 20.12 9.90 -21.32
N ARG A 587 20.08 9.09 -20.26
CA ARG A 587 20.87 7.87 -20.16
C ARG A 587 20.52 6.87 -21.26
N CYS A 588 19.24 6.63 -21.51
CA CYS A 588 18.80 5.78 -22.61
C CYS A 588 19.35 6.26 -23.96
N ILE A 589 19.27 7.57 -24.23
CA ILE A 589 19.79 8.17 -25.46
C ILE A 589 21.32 7.98 -25.57
N GLN A 590 22.06 8.18 -24.47
CA GLN A 590 23.52 7.98 -24.44
C GLN A 590 23.89 6.52 -24.75
N THR A 591 23.20 5.55 -24.11
CA THR A 591 23.44 4.12 -24.35
C THR A 591 23.15 3.73 -25.79
N LEU A 592 22.05 4.23 -26.39
CA LEU A 592 21.72 4.01 -27.79
C LEU A 592 22.76 4.61 -28.76
N ARG A 593 23.49 5.65 -28.32
CA ARG A 593 24.62 6.25 -29.02
C ARG A 593 25.97 5.57 -28.77
N GLY A 594 25.98 4.45 -28.03
CA GLY A 594 27.18 3.66 -27.76
C GLY A 594 27.99 4.09 -26.53
N VAL A 595 27.48 5.02 -25.70
CA VAL A 595 28.16 5.38 -24.45
C VAL A 595 27.91 4.29 -23.41
N PRO A 596 28.94 3.64 -22.84
CA PRO A 596 28.76 2.55 -21.87
C PRO A 596 28.06 3.00 -20.61
N PRO A 597 27.29 2.12 -19.90
CA PRO A 597 26.67 2.45 -18.65
C PRO A 597 27.71 2.81 -17.56
N PRO A 598 27.34 3.70 -16.58
CA PRO A 598 28.27 4.23 -15.60
C PRO A 598 28.88 3.15 -14.69
N TYR A 599 28.20 2.05 -14.51
CA TYR A 599 28.68 0.86 -13.83
C TYR A 599 28.56 -0.33 -14.77
N ALA A 600 29.60 -0.50 -15.64
CA ALA A 600 29.74 -1.74 -16.39
C ALA A 600 29.80 -2.91 -15.39
N ARG A 601 28.85 -3.83 -15.46
CA ARG A 601 28.86 -5.04 -14.65
C ARG A 601 30.19 -5.77 -14.84
N ALA A 602 30.72 -6.26 -13.71
CA ALA A 602 31.56 -7.44 -13.78
C ALA A 602 30.80 -8.53 -14.57
N PRO A 603 31.47 -9.26 -15.48
CA PRO A 603 30.81 -10.26 -16.33
C PRO A 603 29.98 -11.19 -15.44
N GLU A 604 28.74 -11.47 -15.86
CA GLU A 604 27.89 -12.46 -15.21
C GLU A 604 28.70 -13.73 -15.02
N LEU A 605 28.99 -14.09 -13.76
CA LEU A 605 29.66 -15.33 -13.45
C LEU A 605 28.67 -16.46 -13.76
N ARG A 606 28.68 -16.93 -15.01
CA ARG A 606 27.96 -18.11 -15.48
C ARG A 606 28.58 -19.43 -14.98
N ASP A 607 29.72 -19.36 -14.31
CA ASP A 607 30.42 -20.55 -13.80
C ASP A 607 30.27 -20.65 -12.27
N GLY A 608 29.48 -21.63 -11.86
CA GLY A 608 29.27 -22.05 -10.48
C GLY A 608 30.52 -22.65 -9.81
N ARG A 609 31.66 -21.96 -9.83
CA ARG A 609 32.87 -22.37 -9.13
C ARG A 609 33.53 -21.21 -8.36
N THR A 610 32.77 -20.58 -7.49
CA THR A 610 33.35 -20.01 -6.27
C THR A 610 32.42 -20.40 -5.13
N SER A 611 32.86 -21.40 -4.38
CA SER A 611 32.25 -21.75 -3.09
C SER A 611 32.15 -20.47 -2.24
N PRO A 612 30.99 -20.17 -1.64
CA PRO A 612 30.93 -19.12 -0.63
C PRO A 612 31.85 -19.54 0.52
N GLN A 613 32.78 -18.67 0.90
CA GLN A 613 33.44 -18.83 2.19
C GLN A 613 32.33 -18.84 3.25
N PRO A 614 32.28 -19.86 4.11
CA PRO A 614 31.31 -19.89 5.20
C PRO A 614 31.54 -18.65 6.05
N ALA A 615 30.52 -17.80 6.16
CA ALA A 615 30.50 -16.71 7.09
C ALA A 615 30.79 -17.30 8.48
N ALA A 616 31.80 -16.76 9.15
CA ALA A 616 32.18 -17.18 10.50
C ALA A 616 30.92 -17.12 11.39
N PRO A 617 30.70 -18.12 12.26
CA PRO A 617 29.51 -18.15 13.10
C PRO A 617 29.52 -16.94 14.03
N PHE A 618 28.56 -16.05 13.85
CA PHE A 618 28.32 -14.98 14.78
C PHE A 618 27.91 -15.58 16.13
N ARG A 619 28.81 -15.50 17.11
CA ARG A 619 28.48 -15.75 18.51
C ARG A 619 27.48 -14.70 18.96
N CYS A 620 26.29 -15.16 19.37
CA CYS A 620 25.35 -14.34 20.12
C CYS A 620 26.02 -13.87 21.43
N CYS A 621 26.05 -12.57 21.65
CA CYS A 621 26.01 -11.93 22.95
C CYS A 621 24.79 -11.01 22.99
#